data_a49b0cbd2a029f487bfa938df5cef00d
#
_entry.id   a49b0cbd2a029f487bfa938df5cef00d
#
_cell.length_a   1.000
_cell.length_b   1.000
_cell.length_c   1.000
_cell.angle_alpha   90.00
_cell.angle_beta   90.00
_cell.angle_gamma   90.00
#
_symmetry.space_group_name_H-M   'P 1'
#
loop_
_entity.id
_entity.type
_entity.pdbx_description
1 polymer ?
#
loop_
_entity_poly.entity_id
_entity_poly.type
_entity_poly.pdbx_seq_one_letter_code
_entity_poly.pdbx_strand_id
1 'polypeptide(L)'
;MGSSAPARAPASPAFQTAFRAAAGPAGRLSFERFMELALYHPEVGYYRSERDRVGRATGTDFITSATVGPLFGELVAAAAAHLLGPDAASRHTFVEIGAEPGRSVLAGVEHPFAGVRTVRLGDPLTLAGDLVVFSNELFDAQPCVRTVQRAGAWWERTVELAADGTLAEGEVPYPDDRQPAPEGYAFDRPLAAARLAGEIARQPWRGLFLAFDYGKTERELRGECPAGTVRAYHRHRQERDLLARPGEQDLTCHICWDWLTA
;
A
#
# COMPACT_ATOMS: atom_id res chain seq x y z
N MET A 1 -21.63 -6.88 -28.52
CA MET A 1 -20.65 -7.99 -28.64
C MET A 1 -19.90 -7.99 -27.31
N GLY A 2 -20.25 -8.94 -26.43
CA GLY A 2 -19.59 -9.05 -25.11
C GLY A 2 -18.22 -9.69 -25.30
N SER A 3 -17.17 -8.92 -25.14
CA SER A 3 -15.82 -9.46 -24.94
C SER A 3 -15.82 -10.16 -23.59
N SER A 4 -15.93 -11.50 -23.57
CA SER A 4 -15.65 -12.24 -22.33
C SER A 4 -14.19 -11.97 -21.96
N ALA A 5 -13.97 -11.48 -20.74
CA ALA A 5 -12.62 -11.38 -20.20
C ALA A 5 -11.93 -12.75 -20.32
N PRO A 6 -10.63 -12.80 -20.64
CA PRO A 6 -9.91 -14.07 -20.69
C PRO A 6 -10.01 -14.77 -19.34
N ALA A 7 -10.15 -16.10 -19.37
CA ALA A 7 -10.22 -16.89 -18.15
C ALA A 7 -8.95 -16.66 -17.32
N ARG A 8 -9.12 -16.41 -16.01
CA ARG A 8 -8.02 -16.20 -15.07
C ARG A 8 -7.19 -17.49 -14.96
N ALA A 9 -5.86 -17.35 -15.00
CA ALA A 9 -4.97 -18.48 -14.74
C ALA A 9 -5.02 -18.89 -13.27
N PRO A 10 -4.80 -20.19 -12.95
CA PRO A 10 -4.63 -20.63 -11.57
C PRO A 10 -3.50 -19.90 -10.87
N ALA A 11 -3.69 -19.59 -9.59
CA ALA A 11 -2.62 -19.11 -8.72
C ALA A 11 -1.52 -20.18 -8.58
N SER A 12 -0.29 -19.76 -8.25
CA SER A 12 0.80 -20.72 -8.03
C SER A 12 0.46 -21.72 -6.92
N PRO A 13 0.95 -22.97 -6.96
CA PRO A 13 0.67 -23.95 -5.91
C PRO A 13 1.06 -23.47 -4.50
N ALA A 14 2.16 -22.74 -4.39
CA ALA A 14 2.60 -22.14 -3.12
C ALA A 14 1.61 -21.10 -2.62
N PHE A 15 1.11 -20.21 -3.50
CA PHE A 15 0.10 -19.22 -3.13
C PHE A 15 -1.22 -19.88 -2.74
N GLN A 16 -1.66 -20.93 -3.47
CA GLN A 16 -2.86 -21.69 -3.12
C GLN A 16 -2.75 -22.32 -1.70
N THR A 17 -1.57 -22.84 -1.35
CA THR A 17 -1.33 -23.39 -0.01
C THR A 17 -1.41 -22.33 1.06
N ALA A 18 -0.75 -21.18 0.86
CA ALA A 18 -0.80 -20.04 1.78
C ALA A 18 -2.22 -19.48 1.91
N PHE A 19 -2.96 -19.39 0.79
CA PHE A 19 -4.34 -18.94 0.78
C PHE A 19 -5.24 -19.88 1.62
N ARG A 20 -5.15 -21.18 1.41
CA ARG A 20 -5.96 -22.15 2.19
C ARG A 20 -5.65 -22.08 3.68
N ALA A 21 -4.38 -21.92 4.05
CA ALA A 21 -3.97 -21.75 5.44
C ALA A 21 -4.57 -20.47 6.06
N ALA A 22 -4.54 -19.36 5.34
CA ALA A 22 -5.08 -18.07 5.80
C ALA A 22 -6.61 -18.06 5.85
N ALA A 23 -7.28 -18.68 4.87
CA ALA A 23 -8.74 -18.73 4.77
C ALA A 23 -9.39 -19.69 5.78
N GLY A 24 -8.65 -20.72 6.22
CA GLY A 24 -9.14 -21.71 7.15
C GLY A 24 -10.46 -22.36 6.71
N PRO A 25 -11.33 -22.77 7.66
CA PRO A 25 -12.60 -23.42 7.36
C PRO A 25 -13.59 -22.55 6.55
N ALA A 26 -13.43 -21.23 6.58
CA ALA A 26 -14.29 -20.31 5.83
C ALA A 26 -14.10 -20.41 4.31
N GLY A 27 -12.93 -20.91 3.86
CA GLY A 27 -12.59 -21.09 2.45
C GLY A 27 -12.43 -19.77 1.65
N ARG A 28 -12.51 -18.63 2.33
CA ARG A 28 -12.46 -17.29 1.73
C ARG A 28 -11.71 -16.32 2.62
N LEU A 29 -11.18 -15.27 2.01
CA LEU A 29 -10.56 -14.11 2.66
C LEU A 29 -11.37 -12.85 2.36
N SER A 30 -11.40 -11.86 3.26
CA SER A 30 -11.76 -10.50 2.87
C SER A 30 -10.72 -9.98 1.86
N PHE A 31 -11.08 -8.96 1.07
CA PHE A 31 -10.12 -8.37 0.13
C PHE A 31 -8.90 -7.78 0.88
N GLU A 32 -9.11 -7.20 2.06
CA GLU A 32 -8.03 -6.73 2.93
C GLU A 32 -7.03 -7.85 3.26
N ARG A 33 -7.53 -9.02 3.71
CA ARG A 33 -6.68 -10.18 4.04
C ARG A 33 -6.03 -10.81 2.82
N PHE A 34 -6.70 -10.81 1.68
CA PHE A 34 -6.11 -11.23 0.40
C PHE A 34 -4.96 -10.29 -0.01
N MET A 35 -5.16 -8.97 0.07
CA MET A 35 -4.13 -7.98 -0.26
C MET A 35 -2.92 -8.12 0.68
N GLU A 36 -3.16 -8.33 1.98
CA GLU A 36 -2.09 -8.60 2.94
C GLU A 36 -1.29 -9.86 2.56
N LEU A 37 -1.98 -10.96 2.24
CA LEU A 37 -1.34 -12.20 1.79
C LEU A 37 -0.53 -11.98 0.51
N ALA A 38 -1.15 -11.35 -0.50
CA ALA A 38 -0.55 -11.16 -1.82
C ALA A 38 0.66 -10.22 -1.79
N LEU A 39 0.69 -9.25 -0.89
CA LEU A 39 1.79 -8.30 -0.77
C LEU A 39 2.87 -8.72 0.23
N TYR A 40 2.47 -9.27 1.38
CA TYR A 40 3.35 -9.33 2.55
C TYR A 40 3.63 -10.74 3.08
N HIS A 41 3.02 -11.80 2.53
CA HIS A 41 3.31 -13.16 2.99
C HIS A 41 4.81 -13.50 2.85
N PRO A 42 5.46 -14.10 3.87
CA PRO A 42 6.91 -14.29 3.89
C PRO A 42 7.48 -15.11 2.73
N GLU A 43 6.71 -16.03 2.15
CA GLU A 43 7.16 -16.91 1.08
C GLU A 43 6.63 -16.51 -0.30
N VAL A 44 5.37 -16.05 -0.37
CA VAL A 44 4.67 -15.83 -1.64
C VAL A 44 4.25 -14.39 -1.87
N GLY A 45 4.55 -13.49 -0.93
CA GLY A 45 4.17 -12.07 -1.02
C GLY A 45 5.05 -11.29 -1.98
N TYR A 46 4.45 -10.33 -2.65
CA TYR A 46 5.09 -9.46 -3.63
C TYR A 46 6.33 -8.75 -3.06
N TYR A 47 6.22 -8.14 -1.86
CA TYR A 47 7.32 -7.40 -1.23
C TYR A 47 8.39 -8.30 -0.59
N ARG A 48 8.17 -9.60 -0.47
CA ARG A 48 9.14 -10.58 0.04
C ARG A 48 9.90 -11.33 -1.06
N SER A 49 9.53 -11.13 -2.33
CA SER A 49 10.28 -11.71 -3.44
C SER A 49 11.64 -11.04 -3.59
N GLU A 50 12.70 -11.81 -3.91
CA GLU A 50 14.08 -11.31 -4.06
C GLU A 50 14.33 -10.52 -5.37
N ARG A 51 13.31 -10.30 -6.19
CA ARG A 51 13.46 -9.60 -7.46
C ARG A 51 13.53 -8.08 -7.26
N ASP A 52 14.30 -7.41 -8.12
CA ASP A 52 14.28 -5.96 -8.24
C ASP A 52 12.93 -5.49 -8.77
N ARG A 53 12.17 -4.77 -7.93
CA ARG A 53 10.83 -4.25 -8.26
C ARG A 53 10.87 -2.85 -8.83
N VAL A 54 11.82 -2.05 -8.39
CA VAL A 54 11.90 -0.62 -8.66
C VAL A 54 13.06 -0.32 -9.59
N GLY A 55 12.80 0.34 -10.72
CA GLY A 55 13.83 0.74 -11.66
C GLY A 55 13.33 0.91 -13.09
N ARG A 56 14.26 1.15 -14.02
CA ARG A 56 14.00 1.28 -15.47
C ARG A 56 14.41 0.04 -16.26
N ALA A 57 14.97 -0.98 -15.60
CA ALA A 57 15.43 -2.19 -16.25
C ALA A 57 14.26 -3.09 -16.66
N THR A 58 14.48 -3.91 -17.68
CA THR A 58 13.52 -4.96 -18.07
C THR A 58 13.33 -5.92 -16.91
N GLY A 59 12.10 -6.08 -16.42
CA GLY A 59 11.76 -6.95 -15.29
C GLY A 59 11.44 -6.21 -13.99
N THR A 60 11.60 -4.87 -13.93
CA THR A 60 11.09 -4.05 -12.84
C THR A 60 9.61 -3.71 -13.06
N ASP A 61 8.86 -3.42 -11.99
CA ASP A 61 7.41 -3.23 -12.08
C ASP A 61 7.01 -1.76 -12.11
N PHE A 62 7.80 -0.88 -11.47
CA PHE A 62 7.48 0.56 -11.43
C PHE A 62 8.72 1.45 -11.28
N ILE A 63 8.51 2.72 -11.56
CA ILE A 63 9.47 3.79 -11.36
C ILE A 63 8.92 4.65 -10.24
N THR A 64 9.62 4.74 -9.11
CA THR A 64 9.29 5.65 -8.02
C THR A 64 10.09 6.95 -8.13
N SER A 65 9.69 7.98 -7.40
CA SER A 65 10.45 9.23 -7.27
C SER A 65 11.90 8.99 -6.81
N ALA A 66 12.14 7.94 -6.01
CA ALA A 66 13.48 7.52 -5.60
C ALA A 66 14.36 7.00 -6.76
N THR A 67 13.78 6.64 -7.91
CA THR A 67 14.54 6.20 -9.10
C THR A 67 15.04 7.34 -9.98
N VAL A 68 14.65 8.58 -9.67
CA VAL A 68 15.09 9.78 -10.41
C VAL A 68 16.54 10.17 -10.06
N GLY A 69 17.18 9.42 -9.15
CA GLY A 69 18.53 9.69 -8.68
C GLY A 69 18.56 10.57 -7.43
N PRO A 70 19.72 11.16 -7.07
CA PRO A 70 19.90 11.90 -5.81
C PRO A 70 19.03 13.15 -5.71
N LEU A 71 18.54 13.71 -6.82
CA LEU A 71 17.76 14.95 -6.85
C LEU A 71 16.53 14.89 -5.93
N PHE A 72 15.80 13.77 -5.91
CA PHE A 72 14.63 13.66 -5.04
C PHE A 72 15.03 13.67 -3.56
N GLY A 73 16.11 12.98 -3.21
CA GLY A 73 16.67 13.00 -1.86
C GLY A 73 17.16 14.38 -1.45
N GLU A 74 17.81 15.11 -2.35
CA GLU A 74 18.24 16.50 -2.12
C GLU A 74 17.05 17.43 -1.84
N LEU A 75 15.97 17.29 -2.61
CA LEU A 75 14.73 18.06 -2.40
C LEU A 75 14.07 17.72 -1.06
N VAL A 76 14.01 16.43 -0.70
CA VAL A 76 13.46 15.98 0.59
C VAL A 76 14.30 16.51 1.75
N ALA A 77 15.64 16.42 1.67
CA ALA A 77 16.54 16.93 2.70
C ALA A 77 16.42 18.43 2.86
N ALA A 78 16.39 19.19 1.73
CA ALA A 78 16.24 20.65 1.74
C ALA A 78 14.88 21.07 2.31
N ALA A 79 13.79 20.42 1.93
CA ALA A 79 12.44 20.70 2.42
C ALA A 79 12.34 20.44 3.94
N ALA A 80 12.85 19.29 4.41
CA ALA A 80 12.85 18.96 5.83
C ALA A 80 13.69 19.94 6.65
N ALA A 81 14.87 20.31 6.17
CA ALA A 81 15.73 21.30 6.82
C ALA A 81 15.08 22.68 6.86
N HIS A 82 14.39 23.08 5.78
CA HIS A 82 13.67 24.35 5.74
C HIS A 82 12.50 24.40 6.74
N LEU A 83 11.71 23.32 6.82
CA LEU A 83 10.55 23.23 7.72
C LEU A 83 10.94 23.19 9.19
N LEU A 84 12.05 22.54 9.53
CA LEU A 84 12.55 22.47 10.91
C LEU A 84 13.35 23.71 11.33
N GLY A 85 13.96 24.40 10.37
CA GLY A 85 15.01 25.38 10.58
C GLY A 85 16.41 24.75 10.69
N PRO A 86 17.47 25.48 10.27
CA PRO A 86 18.81 24.92 10.06
C PRO A 86 19.42 24.33 11.35
N ASP A 87 19.26 25.01 12.48
CA ASP A 87 19.81 24.55 13.76
C ASP A 87 19.08 23.33 14.33
N ALA A 88 17.80 23.17 14.00
CA ALA A 88 17.01 22.03 14.44
C ALA A 88 17.34 20.78 13.60
N ALA A 89 17.47 20.91 12.28
CA ALA A 89 17.78 19.81 11.39
C ALA A 89 19.00 19.00 11.83
N SER A 90 20.07 19.69 12.28
CA SER A 90 21.31 19.05 12.76
C SER A 90 21.16 18.20 14.02
N ARG A 91 20.05 18.32 14.74
CA ARG A 91 19.75 17.51 15.94
C ARG A 91 18.78 16.35 15.65
N HIS A 92 18.12 16.35 14.49
CA HIS A 92 17.15 15.32 14.13
C HIS A 92 17.81 14.17 13.38
N THR A 93 17.39 12.95 13.68
CA THR A 93 17.71 11.76 12.86
C THR A 93 16.65 11.60 11.76
N PHE A 94 17.08 11.42 10.53
CA PHE A 94 16.20 11.09 9.42
C PHE A 94 15.86 9.59 9.44
N VAL A 95 14.57 9.24 9.48
CA VAL A 95 14.10 7.86 9.53
C VAL A 95 13.20 7.60 8.33
N GLU A 96 13.68 6.82 7.38
CA GLU A 96 12.91 6.39 6.22
C GLU A 96 12.19 5.07 6.52
N ILE A 97 10.85 5.07 6.43
CA ILE A 97 10.00 3.89 6.63
C ILE A 97 9.58 3.35 5.26
N GLY A 98 9.70 2.04 5.05
CA GLY A 98 9.38 1.38 3.80
C GLY A 98 10.50 1.42 2.77
N ALA A 99 11.75 1.69 3.19
CA ALA A 99 12.89 1.69 2.30
C ALA A 99 13.11 0.31 1.64
N GLU A 100 13.35 0.31 0.33
CA GLU A 100 13.74 -0.89 -0.41
C GLU A 100 15.11 -1.44 0.07
N PRO A 101 15.34 -2.75 -0.03
CA PRO A 101 16.61 -3.35 0.36
C PRO A 101 17.82 -2.69 -0.35
N GLY A 102 18.81 -2.28 0.45
CA GLY A 102 20.03 -1.64 -0.08
C GLY A 102 19.84 -0.22 -0.62
N ARG A 103 18.64 0.38 -0.51
CA ARG A 103 18.35 1.72 -1.00
C ARG A 103 17.85 2.62 0.14
N SER A 104 18.12 3.91 0.03
CA SER A 104 17.53 4.96 0.85
C SER A 104 17.41 6.21 0.00
N VAL A 105 16.38 7.01 0.25
CA VAL A 105 16.16 8.29 -0.45
C VAL A 105 17.35 9.24 -0.27
N LEU A 106 18.07 9.15 0.85
CA LEU A 106 19.26 9.96 1.13
C LEU A 106 20.58 9.26 0.79
N ALA A 107 20.57 8.10 0.11
CA ALA A 107 21.81 7.44 -0.27
C ALA A 107 22.66 8.32 -1.23
N GLY A 108 23.87 8.70 -0.79
CA GLY A 108 24.76 9.56 -1.54
C GLY A 108 24.35 11.04 -1.62
N VAL A 109 23.39 11.45 -0.80
CA VAL A 109 22.94 12.84 -0.67
C VAL A 109 23.61 13.49 0.52
N GLU A 110 24.16 14.70 0.35
CA GLU A 110 24.59 15.55 1.46
C GLU A 110 23.37 16.08 2.21
N HIS A 111 23.35 15.94 3.52
CA HIS A 111 22.22 16.34 4.35
C HIS A 111 22.63 16.90 5.72
N PRO A 112 21.83 17.76 6.34
CA PRO A 112 22.16 18.39 7.62
C PRO A 112 21.81 17.53 8.85
N PHE A 113 21.18 16.35 8.70
CA PHE A 113 20.66 15.55 9.81
C PHE A 113 21.78 14.89 10.63
N ALA A 114 21.53 14.68 11.93
CA ALA A 114 22.45 14.00 12.85
C ALA A 114 22.79 12.56 12.44
N GLY A 115 21.88 11.93 11.72
CA GLY A 115 22.05 10.56 11.20
C GLY A 115 20.89 10.15 10.29
N VAL A 116 21.05 8.99 9.64
CA VAL A 116 20.02 8.37 8.78
C VAL A 116 19.78 6.95 9.24
N ARG A 117 18.52 6.56 9.34
CA ARG A 117 18.08 5.20 9.63
C ARG A 117 16.96 4.80 8.68
N THR A 118 16.97 3.54 8.25
CA THR A 118 15.87 2.94 7.48
C THR A 118 15.12 1.93 8.33
N VAL A 119 13.80 1.86 8.15
CA VAL A 119 12.91 0.84 8.70
C VAL A 119 12.31 0.10 7.53
N ARG A 120 12.63 -1.17 7.37
CA ARG A 120 12.20 -2.02 6.26
C ARG A 120 11.09 -2.95 6.68
N LEU A 121 10.49 -3.59 5.70
CA LEU A 121 9.50 -4.62 5.97
C LEU A 121 10.09 -5.74 6.86
N GLY A 122 9.47 -5.95 8.03
CA GLY A 122 9.90 -6.90 9.04
C GLY A 122 10.79 -6.33 10.14
N ASP A 123 11.29 -5.10 9.98
CA ASP A 123 12.00 -4.42 11.05
C ASP A 123 11.04 -3.90 12.12
N PRO A 124 11.45 -3.83 13.39
CA PRO A 124 10.65 -3.18 14.42
C PRO A 124 10.45 -1.70 14.10
N LEU A 125 9.20 -1.25 14.06
CA LEU A 125 8.86 0.15 13.93
C LEU A 125 8.96 0.83 15.31
N THR A 126 10.15 1.30 15.67
CA THR A 126 10.40 2.00 16.94
C THR A 126 10.92 3.40 16.67
N LEU A 127 10.17 4.42 17.12
CA LEU A 127 10.47 5.83 16.91
C LEU A 127 10.57 6.53 18.27
N ALA A 128 11.66 7.26 18.50
CA ALA A 128 11.84 8.03 19.73
C ALA A 128 12.83 9.20 19.52
N GLY A 129 12.66 10.29 20.26
CA GLY A 129 13.53 11.46 20.20
C GLY A 129 13.21 12.42 19.06
N ASP A 130 14.22 13.16 18.61
CA ASP A 130 14.09 14.19 17.56
C ASP A 130 14.25 13.54 16.18
N LEU A 131 13.17 13.45 15.39
CA LEU A 131 13.14 12.73 14.13
C LEU A 131 12.57 13.56 12.98
N VAL A 132 13.09 13.30 11.79
CA VAL A 132 12.38 13.49 10.53
C VAL A 132 11.94 12.10 10.08
N VAL A 133 10.67 11.80 10.22
CA VAL A 133 10.10 10.55 9.72
C VAL A 133 9.69 10.78 8.29
N PHE A 134 10.11 9.90 7.39
CA PHE A 134 9.84 9.98 5.96
C PHE A 134 9.28 8.66 5.44
N SER A 135 8.33 8.75 4.53
CA SER A 135 7.85 7.61 3.75
C SER A 135 7.49 8.03 2.32
N ASN A 136 7.72 7.14 1.37
CA ASN A 136 7.35 7.32 -0.03
C ASN A 136 6.63 6.07 -0.53
N GLU A 137 5.37 6.23 -1.00
CA GLU A 137 4.54 5.14 -1.50
C GLU A 137 4.47 3.96 -0.51
N LEU A 138 4.22 4.27 0.78
CA LEU A 138 4.12 3.31 1.87
C LEU A 138 2.67 2.99 2.21
N PHE A 139 1.84 4.02 2.21
CA PHE A 139 0.47 3.92 2.72
C PHE A 139 -0.50 3.40 1.67
N ASP A 140 -0.27 3.66 0.38
CA ASP A 140 -1.07 3.15 -0.72
C ASP A 140 -0.95 1.63 -0.89
N ALA A 141 0.19 1.05 -0.47
CA ALA A 141 0.41 -0.39 -0.44
C ALA A 141 -0.20 -1.08 0.79
N GLN A 142 -0.76 -0.34 1.76
CA GLN A 142 -1.40 -0.97 2.91
C GLN A 142 -2.73 -1.64 2.53
N PRO A 143 -3.04 -2.82 3.11
CA PRO A 143 -4.28 -3.53 2.84
C PRO A 143 -5.52 -2.65 3.06
N CYS A 144 -6.50 -2.75 2.18
CA CYS A 144 -7.72 -1.98 2.26
C CYS A 144 -8.97 -2.86 2.29
N VAL A 145 -10.00 -2.41 3.01
CA VAL A 145 -11.33 -3.02 2.96
C VAL A 145 -12.05 -2.49 1.71
N ARG A 146 -12.47 -3.40 0.84
CA ARG A 146 -13.19 -3.06 -0.39
C ARG A 146 -14.67 -3.35 -0.24
N THR A 147 -15.51 -2.33 -0.40
CA THR A 147 -16.98 -2.47 -0.29
C THR A 147 -17.67 -2.10 -1.58
N VAL A 148 -18.85 -2.66 -1.79
CA VAL A 148 -19.68 -2.39 -2.98
C VAL A 148 -21.15 -2.27 -2.57
N GLN A 149 -21.88 -1.41 -3.26
CA GLN A 149 -23.32 -1.26 -3.07
C GLN A 149 -24.09 -2.27 -3.92
N ARG A 150 -24.95 -3.06 -3.28
CA ARG A 150 -25.84 -4.06 -3.92
C ARG A 150 -27.21 -4.00 -3.29
N ALA A 151 -28.24 -3.85 -4.12
CA ALA A 151 -29.65 -3.87 -3.68
C ALA A 151 -29.93 -2.96 -2.46
N GLY A 152 -29.31 -1.79 -2.41
CA GLY A 152 -29.51 -0.82 -1.32
C GLY A 152 -28.69 -1.10 -0.04
N ALA A 153 -27.82 -2.13 -0.03
CA ALA A 153 -26.98 -2.47 1.11
C ALA A 153 -25.49 -2.50 0.72
N TRP A 154 -24.63 -2.32 1.72
CA TRP A 154 -23.18 -2.46 1.53
C TRP A 154 -22.73 -3.91 1.71
N TRP A 155 -21.83 -4.34 0.82
CA TRP A 155 -21.22 -5.66 0.82
C TRP A 155 -19.70 -5.52 0.79
N GLU A 156 -19.00 -6.31 1.57
CA GLU A 156 -17.54 -6.41 1.52
C GLU A 156 -17.13 -7.41 0.44
N ARG A 157 -16.17 -7.03 -0.38
CA ARG A 157 -15.53 -7.92 -1.34
C ARG A 157 -14.68 -8.96 -0.62
N THR A 158 -14.86 -10.20 -1.02
CA THR A 158 -14.07 -11.34 -0.58
C THR A 158 -13.38 -12.00 -1.76
N VAL A 159 -12.41 -12.85 -1.48
CA VAL A 159 -11.69 -13.66 -2.46
C VAL A 159 -11.82 -15.12 -2.05
N GLU A 160 -12.14 -15.98 -2.99
CA GLU A 160 -12.30 -17.42 -2.83
C GLU A 160 -11.36 -18.17 -3.76
N LEU A 161 -10.88 -19.33 -3.33
CA LEU A 161 -10.04 -20.19 -4.15
C LEU A 161 -10.90 -21.35 -4.71
N ALA A 162 -11.09 -21.34 -6.02
CA ALA A 162 -11.84 -22.39 -6.71
C ALA A 162 -11.06 -23.74 -6.75
N ALA A 163 -11.76 -24.82 -7.09
CA ALA A 163 -11.17 -26.16 -7.15
C ALA A 163 -10.07 -26.30 -8.21
N ASP A 164 -10.15 -25.52 -9.28
CA ASP A 164 -9.15 -25.47 -10.35
C ASP A 164 -7.93 -24.59 -10.03
N GLY A 165 -7.90 -23.98 -8.82
CA GLY A 165 -6.83 -23.11 -8.37
C GLY A 165 -6.96 -21.65 -8.82
N THR A 166 -8.03 -21.28 -9.51
CA THR A 166 -8.31 -19.89 -9.84
C THR A 166 -8.88 -19.13 -8.63
N LEU A 167 -8.64 -17.82 -8.59
CA LEU A 167 -9.24 -16.95 -7.58
C LEU A 167 -10.51 -16.31 -8.14
N ALA A 168 -11.57 -16.26 -7.33
CA ALA A 168 -12.84 -15.64 -7.67
C ALA A 168 -13.20 -14.56 -6.64
N GLU A 169 -13.89 -13.51 -7.09
CA GLU A 169 -14.47 -12.53 -6.18
C GLU A 169 -15.79 -13.08 -5.60
N GLY A 170 -15.97 -12.86 -4.31
CA GLY A 170 -17.20 -13.07 -3.58
C GLY A 170 -17.63 -11.80 -2.84
N GLU A 171 -18.76 -11.86 -2.17
CA GLU A 171 -19.31 -10.76 -1.39
C GLU A 171 -19.92 -11.29 -0.09
N VAL A 172 -19.78 -10.52 0.99
CA VAL A 172 -20.47 -10.77 2.27
C VAL A 172 -21.13 -9.47 2.74
N PRO A 173 -22.24 -9.52 3.50
CA PRO A 173 -22.85 -8.32 4.07
C PRO A 173 -21.84 -7.52 4.88
N TYR A 174 -21.78 -6.21 4.64
CA TYR A 174 -20.94 -5.28 5.38
C TYR A 174 -21.81 -4.34 6.20
N PRO A 175 -21.71 -4.36 7.54
CA PRO A 175 -22.49 -3.47 8.39
C PRO A 175 -21.96 -2.04 8.26
N ASP A 176 -22.64 -1.25 7.47
CA ASP A 176 -22.32 0.16 7.26
C ASP A 176 -23.62 0.97 7.42
N ASP A 177 -23.59 1.97 8.27
CA ASP A 177 -24.67 2.90 8.55
C ASP A 177 -24.71 4.08 7.57
N ARG A 178 -23.76 4.13 6.64
CA ARG A 178 -23.72 5.17 5.61
C ARG A 178 -24.89 5.08 4.66
N GLN A 179 -25.24 6.24 4.10
CA GLN A 179 -26.31 6.30 3.12
C GLN A 179 -26.06 5.38 1.92
N PRO A 180 -27.12 4.79 1.35
CA PRO A 180 -27.02 4.01 0.12
C PRO A 180 -26.38 4.83 -1.00
N ALA A 181 -25.58 4.16 -1.81
CA ALA A 181 -24.99 4.70 -3.04
C ALA A 181 -25.62 4.00 -4.26
N PRO A 182 -25.37 4.44 -5.49
CA PRO A 182 -25.84 3.77 -6.69
C PRO A 182 -25.40 2.30 -6.75
N GLU A 183 -26.22 1.48 -7.40
CA GLU A 183 -25.90 0.06 -7.63
C GLU A 183 -24.53 -0.10 -8.30
N GLY A 184 -23.69 -0.98 -7.76
CA GLY A 184 -22.33 -1.21 -8.23
C GLY A 184 -21.29 -0.18 -7.77
N TYR A 185 -21.69 0.84 -7.04
CA TYR A 185 -20.73 1.80 -6.47
C TYR A 185 -19.78 1.09 -5.52
N ALA A 186 -18.48 1.23 -5.77
CA ALA A 186 -17.43 0.65 -4.92
C ALA A 186 -16.76 1.74 -4.09
N PHE A 187 -16.43 1.40 -2.84
CA PHE A 187 -15.69 2.28 -1.96
C PHE A 187 -14.58 1.50 -1.25
N ASP A 188 -13.34 1.86 -1.55
CA ASP A 188 -12.17 1.28 -0.93
C ASP A 188 -11.79 2.09 0.32
N ARG A 189 -11.57 1.40 1.43
CA ARG A 189 -11.33 1.98 2.76
C ARG A 189 -9.90 1.68 3.19
N PRO A 190 -8.97 2.63 3.09
CA PRO A 190 -7.56 2.45 3.47
C PRO A 190 -7.37 2.49 5.00
N LEU A 191 -8.07 1.61 5.72
CA LEU A 191 -8.07 1.61 7.19
C LEU A 191 -6.72 1.19 7.77
N ALA A 192 -6.00 0.28 7.09
CA ALA A 192 -4.67 -0.12 7.55
C ALA A 192 -3.66 1.03 7.41
N ALA A 193 -3.76 1.84 6.35
CA ALA A 193 -2.95 3.04 6.18
C ALA A 193 -3.19 4.04 7.34
N ALA A 194 -4.45 4.30 7.68
CA ALA A 194 -4.79 5.17 8.82
C ALA A 194 -4.29 4.61 10.15
N ARG A 195 -4.41 3.29 10.37
CA ARG A 195 -3.84 2.63 11.57
C ARG A 195 -2.34 2.81 11.66
N LEU A 196 -1.61 2.57 10.57
CA LEU A 196 -0.14 2.72 10.51
C LEU A 196 0.28 4.17 10.77
N ALA A 197 -0.38 5.15 10.17
CA ALA A 197 -0.12 6.57 10.45
C ALA A 197 -0.31 6.90 11.95
N GLY A 198 -1.40 6.41 12.54
CA GLY A 198 -1.64 6.54 13.98
C GLY A 198 -0.59 5.82 14.85
N GLU A 199 -0.10 4.65 14.44
CA GLU A 199 0.99 3.95 15.14
C GLU A 199 2.30 4.75 15.09
N ILE A 200 2.63 5.36 13.95
CA ILE A 200 3.78 6.24 13.80
C ILE A 200 3.62 7.46 14.73
N ALA A 201 2.47 8.14 14.67
CA ALA A 201 2.24 9.39 15.40
C ALA A 201 2.21 9.23 16.93
N ARG A 202 1.72 8.09 17.44
CA ARG A 202 1.59 7.85 18.89
C ARG A 202 2.89 7.48 19.60
N GLN A 203 4.00 7.25 18.89
CA GLN A 203 5.27 6.91 19.50
C GLN A 203 5.96 8.13 20.11
N PRO A 204 6.90 7.95 21.05
CA PRO A 204 7.50 9.06 21.82
C PRO A 204 8.62 9.79 21.03
N TRP A 205 8.30 10.27 19.86
CA TRP A 205 9.17 11.10 19.04
C TRP A 205 8.56 12.48 18.82
N ARG A 206 9.36 13.42 18.33
CA ARG A 206 8.94 14.77 17.95
C ARG A 206 9.72 15.24 16.73
N GLY A 207 9.15 16.15 15.97
CA GLY A 207 9.77 16.71 14.78
C GLY A 207 8.83 16.72 13.59
N LEU A 208 9.26 16.19 12.45
CA LEU A 208 8.55 16.30 11.19
C LEU A 208 8.21 14.92 10.63
N PHE A 209 6.96 14.74 10.18
CA PHE A 209 6.55 13.59 9.39
C PHE A 209 6.26 14.04 7.97
N LEU A 210 6.98 13.49 6.99
CA LEU A 210 6.82 13.71 5.57
C LEU A 210 6.37 12.42 4.90
N ALA A 211 5.14 12.38 4.42
CA ALA A 211 4.61 11.27 3.64
C ALA A 211 4.33 11.71 2.21
N PHE A 212 4.90 11.01 1.25
CA PHE A 212 4.63 11.18 -0.19
C PHE A 212 3.84 9.97 -0.65
N ASP A 213 2.59 10.19 -1.07
CA ASP A 213 1.71 9.08 -1.41
C ASP A 213 0.56 9.51 -2.32
N TYR A 214 -0.11 8.54 -2.94
CA TYR A 214 -1.27 8.75 -3.80
C TYR A 214 -2.54 8.76 -2.97
N GLY A 215 -3.21 9.89 -2.89
CA GLY A 215 -4.38 10.03 -2.04
C GLY A 215 -5.34 11.11 -2.47
N LYS A 216 -6.49 11.11 -1.81
CA LYS A 216 -7.57 12.06 -1.98
C LYS A 216 -8.21 12.36 -0.62
N THR A 217 -8.96 13.45 -0.56
CA THR A 217 -9.89 13.69 0.56
C THR A 217 -11.03 12.67 0.52
N GLU A 218 -11.70 12.44 1.64
CA GLU A 218 -12.87 11.54 1.69
C GLU A 218 -13.97 12.00 0.72
N ARG A 219 -14.17 13.30 0.60
CA ARG A 219 -15.12 13.89 -0.35
C ARG A 219 -14.81 13.51 -1.81
N GLU A 220 -13.53 13.60 -2.19
CA GLU A 220 -13.10 13.25 -3.55
C GLU A 220 -13.16 11.75 -3.80
N LEU A 221 -12.76 10.91 -2.82
CA LEU A 221 -12.91 9.45 -2.90
C LEU A 221 -14.36 9.06 -3.15
N ARG A 222 -15.30 9.71 -2.44
CA ARG A 222 -16.73 9.45 -2.59
C ARG A 222 -17.31 10.00 -3.89
N GLY A 223 -16.91 11.18 -4.31
CA GLY A 223 -17.49 11.86 -5.47
C GLY A 223 -16.89 11.48 -6.82
N GLU A 224 -15.59 11.15 -6.85
CA GLU A 224 -14.85 10.99 -8.09
C GLU A 224 -14.43 9.54 -8.39
N CYS A 225 -14.53 8.63 -7.40
CA CYS A 225 -14.04 7.26 -7.52
C CYS A 225 -15.15 6.20 -7.36
N PRO A 226 -16.21 6.21 -8.19
CA PRO A 226 -17.36 5.31 -8.01
C PRO A 226 -17.04 3.83 -8.27
N ALA A 227 -15.88 3.52 -8.87
CA ALA A 227 -15.38 2.16 -9.08
C ALA A 227 -14.33 1.72 -8.04
N GLY A 228 -14.10 2.56 -7.01
CA GLY A 228 -12.99 2.40 -6.07
C GLY A 228 -11.65 2.84 -6.65
N THR A 229 -10.61 2.71 -5.85
CA THR A 229 -9.26 3.21 -6.17
C THR A 229 -8.19 2.13 -6.20
N VAL A 230 -8.53 0.89 -5.85
CA VAL A 230 -7.56 -0.23 -5.92
C VAL A 230 -7.09 -0.44 -7.35
N ARG A 231 -5.79 -0.58 -7.49
CA ARG A 231 -5.09 -0.83 -8.76
C ARG A 231 -4.14 -2.00 -8.60
N ALA A 232 -3.87 -2.68 -9.71
CA ALA A 232 -2.83 -3.69 -9.82
C ALA A 232 -1.80 -3.25 -10.85
N TYR A 233 -0.52 -3.50 -10.57
CA TYR A 233 0.57 -3.18 -11.47
C TYR A 233 1.48 -4.39 -11.66
N HIS A 234 1.85 -4.65 -12.90
CA HIS A 234 2.79 -5.68 -13.28
C HIS A 234 3.61 -5.23 -14.49
N ARG A 235 4.94 -5.24 -14.39
CA ARG A 235 5.87 -4.87 -15.46
C ARG A 235 5.53 -3.52 -16.11
N HIS A 236 5.42 -2.46 -15.29
CA HIS A 236 5.10 -1.08 -15.69
C HIS A 236 3.72 -0.90 -16.34
N ARG A 237 2.81 -1.85 -16.18
CA ARG A 237 1.45 -1.76 -16.72
C ARG A 237 0.42 -1.91 -15.62
N GLN A 238 -0.57 -1.04 -15.67
CA GLN A 238 -1.75 -1.22 -14.84
C GLN A 238 -2.58 -2.38 -15.39
N GLU A 239 -2.86 -3.35 -14.53
CA GLU A 239 -3.70 -4.50 -14.83
C GLU A 239 -5.13 -4.24 -14.35
N ARG A 240 -6.10 -4.78 -15.09
CA ARG A 240 -7.52 -4.63 -14.73
C ARG A 240 -7.97 -5.68 -13.71
N ASP A 241 -7.35 -6.82 -13.72
CA ASP A 241 -7.70 -7.95 -12.87
C ASP A 241 -6.83 -7.96 -11.61
N LEU A 242 -7.42 -7.59 -10.47
CA LEU A 242 -6.75 -7.51 -9.19
C LEU A 242 -6.30 -8.88 -8.65
N LEU A 243 -6.85 -9.97 -9.20
CA LEU A 243 -6.60 -11.34 -8.74
C LEU A 243 -5.76 -12.16 -9.74
N ALA A 244 -5.29 -11.56 -10.85
CA ALA A 244 -4.66 -12.29 -11.94
C ALA A 244 -3.34 -12.97 -11.56
N ARG A 245 -2.50 -12.30 -10.78
CA ARG A 245 -1.14 -12.72 -10.44
C ARG A 245 -0.84 -12.46 -8.96
N PRO A 246 -1.51 -13.18 -8.05
CA PRO A 246 -1.33 -12.94 -6.61
C PRO A 246 0.12 -13.25 -6.20
N GLY A 247 0.75 -12.31 -5.49
CA GLY A 247 2.16 -12.36 -5.12
C GLY A 247 3.16 -11.96 -6.22
N GLU A 248 2.68 -11.69 -7.45
CA GLU A 248 3.53 -11.30 -8.58
C GLU A 248 3.19 -9.91 -9.15
N GLN A 249 2.10 -9.32 -8.73
CA GLN A 249 1.67 -7.96 -9.07
C GLN A 249 1.59 -7.11 -7.81
N ASP A 250 1.91 -5.83 -7.95
CA ASP A 250 1.68 -4.86 -6.90
C ASP A 250 0.19 -4.50 -6.83
N LEU A 251 -0.30 -4.26 -5.62
CA LEU A 251 -1.66 -3.81 -5.36
C LEU A 251 -1.60 -2.53 -4.54
N THR A 252 -2.21 -1.46 -5.04
CA THR A 252 -2.27 -0.18 -4.37
C THR A 252 -3.69 0.30 -4.19
N CYS A 253 -3.92 1.13 -3.18
CA CYS A 253 -5.19 1.78 -2.90
C CYS A 253 -4.93 3.24 -2.55
N HIS A 254 -5.63 4.19 -3.16
CA HIS A 254 -5.49 5.60 -2.74
C HIS A 254 -5.78 5.75 -1.26
N ILE A 255 -4.90 6.47 -0.55
CA ILE A 255 -5.11 6.82 0.84
C ILE A 255 -6.17 7.91 0.99
N CYS A 256 -6.77 7.98 2.16
CA CYS A 256 -7.66 9.06 2.55
C CYS A 256 -6.88 10.03 3.45
N TRP A 257 -6.51 11.19 2.93
CA TRP A 257 -5.72 12.16 3.70
C TRP A 257 -6.42 12.60 4.98
N ASP A 258 -7.74 12.74 4.95
CA ASP A 258 -8.52 13.14 6.14
C ASP A 258 -8.39 12.11 7.27
N TRP A 259 -8.20 10.82 6.95
CA TRP A 259 -8.08 9.75 7.94
C TRP A 259 -6.67 9.55 8.47
N LEU A 260 -5.64 10.03 7.76
CA LEU A 260 -4.27 9.99 8.23
C LEU A 260 -3.94 11.13 9.20
N THR A 261 -4.70 12.23 9.14
CA THR A 261 -4.47 13.45 9.91
C THR A 261 -5.45 13.63 11.08
N ALA A 262 -6.39 12.68 11.28
CA ALA A 262 -7.44 12.72 12.30
C ALA A 262 -7.00 12.33 13.73
#